data_5f13dd077e9d979f278151e17495e5f9
#
_entry.id   5f13dd077e9d979f278151e17495e5f9
#
_cell.length_a   1.000
_cell.length_b   1.000
_cell.length_c   1.000
_cell.angle_alpha   90.00
_cell.angle_beta   90.00
_cell.angle_gamma   90.00
#
_symmetry.space_group_name_H-M   'P 1'
#
loop_
_entity.id
_entity.type
_entity.pdbx_description
1 polymer ?
#
loop_
_entity_poly.entity_id
_entity_poly.type
_entity_poly.pdbx_seq_one_letter_code
_entity_poly.pdbx_strand_id
1 'polypeptide(L)'
;MSKKNVFDRLYIGIEDIMGSTVLYNSKGEYSVIFEIENVVEQYSADINAYYAFSDVMTSVIRLLGEGYALQKQDIFCKQKYEHEYSNMPFLSQAYFRFFNGREYTELKTYLIVTQEKPKKGFFNYDKKKFKDFHLKIAKLKDFLSGNGIKVRKLNEEEIKEYIYRYISFSFEKGKFTFNNFSIRLYSIRQI
;
A
#
# COMPACT_ATOMS: atom_id res chain seq x y z
N MET A 1 9.53 25.22 -23.33
CA MET A 1 9.84 24.06 -22.47
C MET A 1 8.71 23.90 -21.45
N SER A 2 7.86 22.91 -21.62
CA SER A 2 6.79 22.62 -20.63
C SER A 2 7.46 22.23 -19.32
N LYS A 3 7.15 22.92 -18.21
CA LYS A 3 7.57 22.52 -16.87
C LYS A 3 6.94 21.17 -16.61
N LYS A 4 7.73 20.10 -16.72
CA LYS A 4 7.28 18.76 -16.35
C LYS A 4 6.99 18.76 -14.85
N ASN A 5 5.75 18.55 -14.49
CA ASN A 5 5.32 18.47 -13.11
C ASN A 5 6.01 17.27 -12.46
N VAL A 6 6.65 17.46 -11.31
CA VAL A 6 7.42 16.39 -10.63
C VAL A 6 6.50 15.21 -10.31
N PHE A 7 5.24 15.47 -10.04
CA PHE A 7 4.23 14.47 -9.71
C PHE A 7 3.75 13.65 -10.92
N ASP A 8 3.83 14.17 -12.15
CA ASP A 8 3.47 13.44 -13.39
C ASP A 8 4.39 12.25 -13.69
N ARG A 9 5.47 12.08 -12.91
CA ARG A 9 6.46 11.02 -13.11
C ARG A 9 6.44 9.93 -12.05
N LEU A 10 5.69 10.10 -10.95
CA LEU A 10 5.68 9.11 -9.88
C LEU A 10 5.07 7.81 -10.37
N TYR A 11 3.87 7.88 -10.93
CA TYR A 11 3.16 6.69 -11.40
C TYR A 11 2.49 6.98 -12.73
N ILE A 12 2.61 6.06 -13.66
CA ILE A 12 2.09 6.19 -15.03
C ILE A 12 0.93 5.25 -15.33
N GLY A 13 0.72 4.24 -14.52
CA GLY A 13 -0.35 3.27 -14.75
C GLY A 13 -0.52 2.31 -13.60
N ILE A 14 -1.66 1.66 -13.63
CA ILE A 14 -2.09 0.63 -12.70
C ILE A 14 -2.73 -0.50 -13.51
N GLU A 15 -2.47 -1.73 -13.18
CA GLU A 15 -3.00 -2.90 -13.87
C GLU A 15 -3.14 -4.09 -12.92
N ASP A 16 -4.22 -4.84 -13.06
CA ASP A 16 -4.40 -6.10 -12.36
C ASP A 16 -3.75 -7.24 -13.12
N ILE A 17 -2.70 -7.80 -12.56
CA ILE A 17 -1.96 -8.90 -13.18
C ILE A 17 -1.81 -10.03 -12.16
N MET A 18 -2.20 -11.24 -12.56
CA MET A 18 -2.06 -12.46 -11.75
C MET A 18 -2.65 -12.32 -10.32
N GLY A 19 -3.78 -11.62 -10.19
CA GLY A 19 -4.44 -11.40 -8.89
C GLY A 19 -3.71 -10.42 -7.97
N SER A 20 -2.89 -9.55 -8.51
CA SER A 20 -2.27 -8.43 -7.81
C SER A 20 -2.39 -7.16 -8.63
N THR A 21 -2.83 -6.10 -7.98
CA THR A 21 -2.86 -4.77 -8.58
C THR A 21 -1.44 -4.19 -8.51
N VAL A 22 -0.87 -3.91 -9.65
CA VAL A 22 0.51 -3.44 -9.81
C VAL A 22 0.51 -2.01 -10.29
N LEU A 23 1.30 -1.20 -9.64
CA LEU A 23 1.49 0.21 -9.94
C LEU A 23 2.82 0.40 -10.67
N TYR A 24 2.80 1.11 -11.79
CA TYR A 24 3.99 1.35 -12.63
C TYR A 24 4.44 2.80 -12.56
N ASN A 25 5.74 3.01 -12.55
CA ASN A 25 6.31 4.35 -12.72
C ASN A 25 6.96 4.55 -14.10
N SER A 26 7.33 5.80 -14.40
CA SER A 26 7.96 6.18 -15.68
C SER A 26 9.34 5.55 -15.91
N LYS A 27 9.97 5.01 -14.87
CA LYS A 27 11.27 4.33 -14.97
C LYS A 27 11.12 2.85 -15.32
N GLY A 28 9.90 2.31 -15.35
CA GLY A 28 9.62 0.91 -15.57
C GLY A 28 9.81 0.06 -14.32
N GLU A 29 9.78 0.69 -13.15
CA GLU A 29 9.69 0.03 -11.86
C GLU A 29 8.23 -0.28 -11.58
N TYR A 30 7.97 -1.33 -10.85
CA TYR A 30 6.62 -1.72 -10.49
C TYR A 30 6.51 -1.98 -8.99
N SER A 31 5.37 -1.60 -8.44
CA SER A 31 5.12 -1.63 -7.01
C SER A 31 3.80 -2.33 -6.69
N VAL A 32 3.76 -3.00 -5.54
CA VAL A 32 2.53 -3.49 -4.91
C VAL A 32 2.39 -2.81 -3.56
N ILE A 33 1.18 -2.39 -3.23
CA ILE A 33 0.86 -1.73 -1.97
C ILE A 33 0.04 -2.68 -1.11
N PHE A 34 0.48 -2.85 0.12
CA PHE A 34 -0.24 -3.55 1.16
C PHE A 34 -0.71 -2.57 2.23
N GLU A 35 -1.90 -2.76 2.72
CA GLU A 35 -2.33 -2.25 4.02
C GLU A 35 -2.03 -3.30 5.08
N ILE A 36 -1.41 -2.88 6.17
CA ILE A 36 -1.12 -3.76 7.31
C ILE A 36 -1.85 -3.25 8.54
N GLU A 37 -2.29 -4.17 9.40
CA GLU A 37 -2.83 -3.80 10.70
C GLU A 37 -1.78 -3.03 11.51
N ASN A 38 -2.21 -2.05 12.28
CA ASN A 38 -1.31 -1.24 13.10
C ASN A 38 -0.62 -2.10 14.17
N VAL A 39 0.61 -2.43 13.90
CA VAL A 39 1.43 -3.28 14.78
C VAL A 39 1.87 -2.52 16.03
N VAL A 40 1.90 -1.19 15.99
CA VAL A 40 2.30 -0.35 17.13
C VAL A 40 1.33 -0.52 18.30
N GLU A 41 0.03 -0.63 18.04
CA GLU A 41 -0.95 -0.88 19.09
C GLU A 41 -0.75 -2.22 19.79
N GLN A 42 -0.30 -3.25 19.04
CA GLN A 42 -0.09 -4.58 19.59
C GLN A 42 1.22 -4.69 20.39
N TYR A 43 2.24 -3.94 20.03
CA TYR A 43 3.60 -4.10 20.56
C TYR A 43 4.08 -2.93 21.42
N SER A 44 3.31 -1.85 21.53
CA SER A 44 3.74 -0.67 22.31
C SER A 44 3.86 -0.92 23.82
N ALA A 45 3.18 -1.92 24.35
CA ALA A 45 3.19 -2.25 25.77
C ALA A 45 4.29 -3.24 26.18
N ASP A 46 4.90 -3.95 25.22
CA ASP A 46 5.93 -4.96 25.48
C ASP A 46 7.16 -4.74 24.58
N ILE A 47 8.29 -4.44 25.20
CA ILE A 47 9.56 -4.21 24.52
C ILE A 47 10.04 -5.45 23.76
N ASN A 48 9.80 -6.66 24.28
CA ASN A 48 10.21 -7.90 23.62
C ASN A 48 9.38 -8.14 22.35
N ALA A 49 8.09 -7.85 22.39
CA ALA A 49 7.23 -7.89 21.22
C ALA A 49 7.66 -6.88 20.15
N TYR A 50 8.13 -5.71 20.55
CA TYR A 50 8.72 -4.73 19.60
C TYR A 50 9.99 -5.26 18.94
N TYR A 51 10.89 -5.90 19.70
CA TYR A 51 12.08 -6.52 19.11
C TYR A 51 11.72 -7.67 18.17
N ALA A 52 10.78 -8.51 18.54
CA ALA A 52 10.29 -9.59 17.66
C ALA A 52 9.71 -9.04 16.34
N PHE A 53 8.98 -7.94 16.40
CA PHE A 53 8.50 -7.26 15.19
C PHE A 53 9.66 -6.72 14.33
N SER A 54 10.68 -6.13 14.95
CA SER A 54 11.88 -5.66 14.25
C SER A 54 12.59 -6.80 13.52
N ASP A 55 12.68 -7.98 14.13
CA ASP A 55 13.26 -9.19 13.53
C ASP A 55 12.43 -9.70 12.35
N VAL A 56 11.10 -9.63 12.45
CA VAL A 56 10.20 -9.93 11.34
C VAL A 56 10.48 -8.98 10.16
N MET A 57 10.57 -7.66 10.41
CA MET A 57 10.87 -6.70 9.35
C MET A 57 12.26 -6.89 8.73
N THR A 58 13.26 -7.25 9.53
CA THR A 58 14.60 -7.62 9.05
C THR A 58 14.53 -8.84 8.13
N SER A 59 13.74 -9.83 8.50
CA SER A 59 13.54 -11.05 7.69
C SER A 59 12.81 -10.75 6.39
N VAL A 60 11.86 -9.81 6.40
CA VAL A 60 11.19 -9.29 5.19
C VAL A 60 12.21 -8.69 4.22
N ILE A 61 13.12 -7.84 4.71
CA ILE A 61 14.16 -7.22 3.88
C ILE A 61 15.08 -8.31 3.26
N ARG A 62 15.47 -9.31 4.04
CA ARG A 62 16.28 -10.43 3.56
C ARG A 62 15.54 -11.26 2.52
N LEU A 63 14.25 -11.51 2.69
CA LEU A 63 13.41 -12.25 1.73
C LEU A 63 13.30 -11.51 0.39
N LEU A 64 13.18 -10.20 0.41
CA LEU A 64 13.13 -9.38 -0.80
C LEU A 64 14.49 -9.40 -1.53
N GLY A 65 15.59 -9.19 -0.81
CA GLY A 65 16.95 -9.18 -1.36
C GLY A 65 17.24 -7.94 -2.22
N GLU A 66 18.31 -8.02 -3.00
CA GLU A 66 18.74 -6.91 -3.86
C GLU A 66 17.74 -6.60 -4.98
N GLY A 67 17.69 -5.33 -5.38
CA GLY A 67 16.81 -4.84 -6.44
C GLY A 67 15.37 -4.61 -6.00
N TYR A 68 15.13 -4.58 -4.69
CA TYR A 68 13.83 -4.25 -4.12
C TYR A 68 13.97 -3.11 -3.11
N ALA A 69 13.00 -2.19 -3.16
CA ALA A 69 12.80 -1.20 -2.12
C ALA A 69 11.56 -1.58 -1.30
N LEU A 70 11.67 -1.50 0.02
CA LEU A 70 10.57 -1.62 0.96
C LEU A 70 10.35 -0.28 1.63
N GLN A 71 9.16 0.28 1.49
CA GLN A 71 8.74 1.51 2.14
C GLN A 71 7.59 1.22 3.09
N LYS A 72 7.74 1.61 4.36
CA LYS A 72 6.65 1.66 5.33
C LYS A 72 6.16 3.09 5.43
N GLN A 73 4.86 3.30 5.39
CA GLN A 73 4.23 4.60 5.53
C GLN A 73 3.09 4.53 6.55
N ASP A 74 3.18 5.38 7.55
CA ASP A 74 2.15 5.56 8.56
C ASP A 74 1.42 6.88 8.29
N ILE A 75 0.09 6.81 8.18
CA ILE A 75 -0.76 7.96 7.90
C ILE A 75 -1.71 8.14 9.08
N PHE A 76 -1.55 9.26 9.77
CA PHE A 76 -2.39 9.66 10.90
C PHE A 76 -3.48 10.62 10.39
N CYS A 77 -4.74 10.20 10.50
CA CYS A 77 -5.90 10.98 10.06
C CYS A 77 -6.78 11.31 11.25
N LYS A 78 -7.19 12.56 11.38
CA LYS A 78 -8.28 12.92 12.28
C LYS A 78 -9.61 12.54 11.64
N GLN A 79 -10.41 11.79 12.37
CA GLN A 79 -11.74 11.39 11.96
C GLN A 79 -12.75 11.70 13.07
N LYS A 80 -14.03 11.85 12.69
CA LYS A 80 -15.12 11.89 13.66
C LYS A 80 -15.70 10.50 13.82
N TYR A 81 -15.91 10.11 15.06
CA TYR A 81 -16.61 8.88 15.36
C TYR A 81 -18.08 9.03 15.02
N GLU A 82 -18.54 8.29 14.02
CA GLU A 82 -19.95 8.29 13.60
C GLU A 82 -20.41 6.84 13.51
N HIS A 83 -21.39 6.50 14.34
CA HIS A 83 -21.96 5.15 14.36
C HIS A 83 -23.47 5.20 14.59
N GLU A 84 -24.22 4.42 13.80
CA GLU A 84 -25.64 4.23 14.04
C GLU A 84 -25.86 3.28 15.21
N TYR A 85 -26.62 3.70 16.24
CA TYR A 85 -26.79 2.95 17.47
C TYR A 85 -28.25 2.69 17.85
N SER A 86 -29.21 3.07 16.98
CA SER A 86 -30.65 3.01 17.28
C SER A 86 -31.18 1.62 17.64
N ASN A 87 -30.58 0.58 17.09
CA ASN A 87 -31.05 -0.82 17.26
C ASN A 87 -30.12 -1.69 18.14
N MET A 88 -29.34 -1.07 19.04
CA MET A 88 -28.39 -1.78 19.89
C MET A 88 -28.89 -1.93 21.32
N PRO A 89 -28.30 -2.85 22.11
CA PRO A 89 -28.56 -2.93 23.56
C PRO A 89 -28.26 -1.62 24.28
N PHE A 90 -28.96 -1.34 25.37
CA PHE A 90 -28.91 -0.07 26.11
C PHE A 90 -27.47 0.39 26.44
N LEU A 91 -26.60 -0.48 26.92
CA LEU A 91 -25.21 -0.12 27.26
C LEU A 91 -24.41 0.26 26.01
N SER A 92 -24.61 -0.47 24.91
CA SER A 92 -23.98 -0.15 23.63
C SER A 92 -24.47 1.19 23.09
N GLN A 93 -25.78 1.47 23.17
CA GLN A 93 -26.32 2.78 22.79
C GLN A 93 -25.70 3.91 23.59
N ALA A 94 -25.58 3.74 24.92
CA ALA A 94 -24.96 4.75 25.79
C ALA A 94 -23.50 5.00 25.43
N TYR A 95 -22.75 3.94 25.14
CA TYR A 95 -21.34 4.01 24.70
C TYR A 95 -21.22 4.76 23.37
N PHE A 96 -21.93 4.33 22.34
CA PHE A 96 -21.84 4.96 21.02
C PHE A 96 -22.36 6.41 21.04
N ARG A 97 -23.41 6.71 21.79
CA ARG A 97 -23.91 8.07 21.99
C ARG A 97 -22.85 8.97 22.63
N PHE A 98 -22.08 8.44 23.58
CA PHE A 98 -21.03 9.21 24.27
C PHE A 98 -19.86 9.56 23.34
N PHE A 99 -19.48 8.65 22.42
CA PHE A 99 -18.38 8.88 21.49
C PHE A 99 -18.79 9.55 20.20
N ASN A 100 -20.07 9.53 19.82
CA ASN A 100 -20.54 10.07 18.55
C ASN A 100 -20.22 11.56 18.41
N GLY A 101 -19.67 11.93 17.25
CA GLY A 101 -19.21 13.27 16.94
C GLY A 101 -17.85 13.67 17.53
N ARG A 102 -17.23 12.83 18.37
CA ARG A 102 -15.88 13.09 18.90
C ARG A 102 -14.81 12.80 17.87
N GLU A 103 -13.78 13.63 17.88
CA GLU A 103 -12.61 13.40 17.04
C GLU A 103 -11.72 12.33 17.63
N TYR A 104 -11.20 11.47 16.76
CA TYR A 104 -10.14 10.50 17.08
C TYR A 104 -9.10 10.48 15.97
N THR A 105 -7.93 9.94 16.29
CA THR A 105 -6.87 9.75 15.29
C THR A 105 -6.89 8.30 14.81
N GLU A 106 -7.16 8.12 13.52
CA GLU A 106 -7.01 6.82 12.85
C GLU A 106 -5.59 6.70 12.31
N LEU A 107 -4.95 5.57 12.55
CA LEU A 107 -3.66 5.24 11.97
C LEU A 107 -3.83 4.17 10.89
N LYS A 108 -3.41 4.49 9.66
CA LYS A 108 -3.32 3.54 8.54
C LYS A 108 -1.88 3.31 8.18
N THR A 109 -1.47 2.06 8.18
CA THR A 109 -0.09 1.68 7.83
C THR A 109 -0.07 0.94 6.50
N TYR A 110 0.81 1.41 5.62
CA TYR A 110 1.03 0.81 4.31
C TYR A 110 2.46 0.30 4.17
N LEU A 111 2.59 -0.84 3.50
CA LEU A 111 3.87 -1.35 3.02
C LEU A 111 3.87 -1.33 1.49
N ILE A 112 4.83 -0.63 0.91
CA ILE A 112 5.01 -0.54 -0.52
C ILE A 112 6.27 -1.31 -0.88
N VAL A 113 6.11 -2.31 -1.72
CA VAL A 113 7.22 -3.11 -2.23
C VAL A 113 7.43 -2.76 -3.69
N THR A 114 8.57 -2.20 -4.00
CA THR A 114 8.95 -1.79 -5.36
C THR A 114 10.08 -2.66 -5.86
N GLN A 115 9.95 -3.22 -7.04
CA GLN A 115 11.07 -3.78 -7.76
C GLN A 115 11.77 -2.68 -8.54
N GLU A 116 13.00 -2.40 -8.15
CA GLU A 116 13.83 -1.38 -8.78
C GLU A 116 14.40 -1.88 -10.11
N LYS A 117 14.55 -0.96 -11.04
CA LYS A 117 15.24 -1.21 -12.30
C LYS A 117 16.74 -0.93 -12.14
N PRO A 118 17.62 -1.75 -12.70
CA PRO A 118 19.03 -1.43 -12.76
C PRO A 118 19.26 -0.06 -13.43
N LYS A 119 20.13 0.77 -12.86
CA LYS A 119 20.39 2.15 -13.31
C LYS A 119 20.88 2.24 -14.78
N LYS A 120 21.39 1.14 -15.34
CA LYS A 120 21.85 1.06 -16.74
C LYS A 120 21.01 0.06 -17.50
N GLY A 121 20.21 0.51 -18.45
CA GLY A 121 19.42 -0.35 -19.35
C GLY A 121 18.16 0.33 -19.88
N PHE A 122 17.80 0.00 -21.12
CA PHE A 122 16.50 0.37 -21.70
C PHE A 122 15.38 -0.41 -20.99
N PHE A 123 14.18 0.18 -20.97
CA PHE A 123 13.01 -0.56 -20.52
C PHE A 123 12.82 -1.78 -21.42
N ASN A 124 12.97 -2.95 -20.82
CA ASN A 124 12.62 -4.20 -21.47
C ASN A 124 11.74 -4.98 -20.50
N TYR A 125 10.51 -5.26 -20.89
CA TYR A 125 9.60 -6.09 -20.11
C TYR A 125 10.14 -7.50 -20.06
N ASP A 126 10.48 -7.96 -18.87
CA ASP A 126 10.97 -9.32 -18.63
C ASP A 126 9.89 -10.09 -17.85
N LYS A 127 9.16 -10.94 -18.57
CA LYS A 127 8.09 -11.80 -18.03
C LYS A 127 8.58 -12.68 -16.88
N LYS A 128 9.83 -13.15 -16.93
CA LYS A 128 10.41 -13.99 -15.89
C LYS A 128 10.61 -13.20 -14.60
N LYS A 129 11.22 -12.03 -14.70
CA LYS A 129 11.40 -11.12 -13.54
C LYS A 129 10.07 -10.71 -12.92
N PHE A 130 9.07 -10.45 -13.75
CA PHE A 130 7.75 -10.11 -13.29
C PHE A 130 7.08 -11.27 -12.54
N LYS A 131 7.21 -12.50 -13.06
CA LYS A 131 6.74 -13.71 -12.35
C LYS A 131 7.46 -13.91 -11.03
N ASP A 132 8.78 -13.73 -11.01
CA ASP A 132 9.58 -13.82 -9.78
C ASP A 132 9.17 -12.76 -8.75
N PHE A 133 8.85 -11.55 -9.20
CA PHE A 133 8.28 -10.51 -8.34
C PHE A 133 6.98 -10.98 -7.69
N HIS A 134 6.03 -11.48 -8.47
CA HIS A 134 4.76 -11.98 -7.93
C HIS A 134 4.95 -13.10 -6.91
N LEU A 135 5.87 -14.02 -7.16
CA LEU A 135 6.19 -15.08 -6.22
C LEU A 135 6.77 -14.53 -4.91
N LYS A 136 7.63 -13.50 -5.00
CA LYS A 136 8.17 -12.83 -3.81
C LYS A 136 7.09 -12.08 -3.04
N ILE A 137 6.18 -11.39 -3.74
CA ILE A 137 5.03 -10.69 -3.13
C ILE A 137 4.11 -11.67 -2.41
N ALA A 138 3.84 -12.84 -3.00
CA ALA A 138 3.04 -13.88 -2.35
C ALA A 138 3.73 -14.41 -1.09
N LYS A 139 5.01 -14.78 -1.18
CA LYS A 139 5.81 -15.24 -0.04
C LYS A 139 5.89 -14.19 1.08
N LEU A 140 6.02 -12.91 0.72
CA LEU A 140 6.01 -11.81 1.69
C LEU A 140 4.69 -11.76 2.46
N LYS A 141 3.56 -11.82 1.74
CA LYS A 141 2.24 -11.84 2.36
C LYS A 141 2.10 -13.01 3.32
N ASP A 142 2.45 -14.21 2.88
CA ASP A 142 2.35 -15.43 3.68
C ASP A 142 3.25 -15.36 4.92
N PHE A 143 4.48 -14.84 4.75
CA PHE A 143 5.41 -14.66 5.86
C PHE A 143 4.89 -13.68 6.92
N LEU A 144 4.38 -12.51 6.51
CA LEU A 144 3.79 -11.53 7.43
C LEU A 144 2.57 -12.11 8.13
N SER A 145 1.67 -12.76 7.40
CA SER A 145 0.48 -13.41 7.98
C SER A 145 0.84 -14.53 8.95
N GLY A 146 1.86 -15.32 8.64
CA GLY A 146 2.39 -16.38 9.51
C GLY A 146 2.99 -15.86 10.82
N ASN A 147 3.43 -14.59 10.83
CA ASN A 147 3.91 -13.90 12.04
C ASN A 147 2.81 -13.06 12.73
N GLY A 148 1.53 -13.32 12.43
CA GLY A 148 0.42 -12.67 13.09
C GLY A 148 0.09 -11.25 12.60
N ILE A 149 0.76 -10.77 11.56
CA ILE A 149 0.51 -9.44 10.99
C ILE A 149 -0.57 -9.57 9.92
N LYS A 150 -1.72 -8.95 10.13
CA LYS A 150 -2.78 -8.92 9.12
C LYS A 150 -2.35 -8.03 7.96
N VAL A 151 -2.35 -8.61 6.78
CA VAL A 151 -1.86 -7.98 5.55
C VAL A 151 -2.89 -8.13 4.45
N ARG A 152 -3.22 -7.02 3.82
CA ARG A 152 -4.15 -6.96 2.70
C ARG A 152 -3.52 -6.19 1.53
N LYS A 153 -3.60 -6.74 0.31
CA LYS A 153 -3.24 -5.98 -0.89
C LYS A 153 -4.34 -4.96 -1.19
N LEU A 154 -3.96 -3.76 -1.60
CA LEU A 154 -4.90 -2.79 -2.10
C LEU A 154 -5.36 -3.16 -3.52
N ASN A 155 -6.63 -2.94 -3.80
CA ASN A 155 -7.19 -3.02 -5.14
C ASN A 155 -6.97 -1.70 -5.92
N GLU A 156 -7.36 -1.67 -7.20
CA GLU A 156 -7.15 -0.51 -8.07
C GLU A 156 -7.78 0.78 -7.52
N GLU A 157 -9.01 0.70 -7.02
CA GLU A 157 -9.75 1.85 -6.49
C GLU A 157 -9.09 2.40 -5.21
N GLU A 158 -8.68 1.50 -4.32
CA GLU A 158 -7.99 1.85 -3.08
C GLU A 158 -6.61 2.46 -3.34
N ILE A 159 -5.89 1.99 -4.37
CA ILE A 159 -4.61 2.58 -4.78
C ILE A 159 -4.82 3.99 -5.35
N LYS A 160 -5.85 4.21 -6.16
CA LYS A 160 -6.19 5.54 -6.68
C LYS A 160 -6.53 6.51 -5.54
N GLU A 161 -7.27 6.04 -4.55
CA GLU A 161 -7.57 6.83 -3.35
C GLU A 161 -6.32 7.12 -2.52
N TYR A 162 -5.47 6.12 -2.30
CA TYR A 162 -4.19 6.25 -1.60
C TYR A 162 -3.29 7.30 -2.28
N ILE A 163 -3.12 7.23 -3.60
CA ILE A 163 -2.30 8.18 -4.37
C ILE A 163 -2.91 9.58 -4.30
N TYR A 164 -4.22 9.70 -4.41
CA TYR A 164 -4.92 10.99 -4.29
C TYR A 164 -4.62 11.65 -2.94
N ARG A 165 -4.77 10.92 -1.85
CA ARG A 165 -4.48 11.42 -0.49
C ARG A 165 -3.02 11.84 -0.34
N TYR A 166 -2.11 11.03 -0.88
CA TYR A 166 -0.67 11.28 -0.82
C TYR A 166 -0.25 12.56 -1.57
N ILE A 167 -0.86 12.80 -2.74
CA ILE A 167 -0.51 13.96 -3.59
C ILE A 167 -1.24 15.22 -3.15
N SER A 168 -2.52 15.11 -2.80
CA SER A 168 -3.35 16.27 -2.44
C SER A 168 -3.18 16.72 -1.00
N PHE A 169 -2.59 15.90 -0.14
CA PHE A 169 -2.60 16.08 1.32
C PHE A 169 -4.02 16.28 1.89
N SER A 170 -5.04 15.80 1.17
CA SER A 170 -6.43 15.87 1.55
C SER A 170 -6.94 14.49 1.92
N PHE A 171 -7.65 14.41 3.04
CA PHE A 171 -8.31 13.19 3.50
C PHE A 171 -9.78 13.12 3.08
N GLU A 172 -10.24 14.12 2.32
CA GLU A 172 -11.55 14.07 1.68
C GLU A 172 -11.59 12.93 0.67
N LYS A 173 -12.81 12.43 0.42
CA LYS A 173 -13.01 11.36 -0.58
C LYS A 173 -12.67 11.90 -1.97
N GLY A 174 -11.66 11.33 -2.59
CA GLY A 174 -11.24 11.65 -3.94
C GLY A 174 -10.44 10.51 -4.54
N LYS A 175 -10.42 10.44 -5.87
CA LYS A 175 -9.68 9.41 -6.61
C LYS A 175 -8.71 10.06 -7.58
N PHE A 176 -7.50 9.56 -7.62
CA PHE A 176 -6.51 9.96 -8.61
C PHE A 176 -6.89 9.37 -9.97
N THR A 177 -6.94 10.22 -10.98
CA THR A 177 -7.16 9.77 -12.34
C THR A 177 -5.82 9.74 -13.06
N PHE A 178 -5.39 8.56 -13.49
CA PHE A 178 -4.25 8.43 -14.36
C PHE A 178 -4.64 9.05 -15.71
N ASN A 179 -3.99 10.15 -16.08
CA ASN A 179 -4.12 10.65 -17.43
C ASN A 179 -3.68 9.52 -18.36
N ASN A 180 -4.60 9.06 -19.22
CA ASN A 180 -4.37 8.05 -20.20
C ASN A 180 -3.30 8.50 -21.21
N PHE A 181 -2.06 8.68 -20.77
CA PHE A 181 -0.95 8.42 -21.65
C PHE A 181 -1.00 6.92 -21.87
N SER A 182 -1.70 6.53 -22.91
CA SER A 182 -1.64 5.20 -23.43
C SER A 182 -0.17 4.90 -23.79
N ILE A 183 0.61 4.54 -22.80
CA ILE A 183 1.66 3.57 -23.04
C ILE A 183 0.87 2.32 -23.36
N ARG A 184 0.50 2.21 -24.64
CA ARG A 184 0.11 0.95 -25.19
C ARG A 184 1.26 0.03 -24.86
N LEU A 185 1.10 -0.77 -23.83
CA LEU A 185 1.89 -1.97 -23.57
C LEU A 185 1.54 -2.93 -24.71
N TYR A 186 1.97 -2.55 -25.94
CA TYR A 186 1.73 -3.32 -27.16
C TYR A 186 2.35 -4.71 -27.12
N SER A 187 3.15 -5.04 -26.11
CA SER A 187 3.83 -6.32 -26.03
C SER A 187 3.21 -7.32 -25.06
N ILE A 188 2.25 -6.95 -24.23
CA ILE A 188 1.67 -7.90 -23.25
C ILE A 188 0.51 -8.71 -23.84
N ARG A 189 -0.13 -8.24 -24.92
CA ARG A 189 -1.27 -8.93 -25.55
C ARG A 189 -0.95 -9.86 -26.72
N GLN A 190 0.31 -10.00 -27.09
CA GLN A 190 0.70 -10.89 -28.19
C GLN A 190 1.84 -11.82 -27.75
N ILE A 191 1.59 -12.67 -26.79
CA ILE A 191 2.19 -14.02 -26.72
C ILE A 191 1.27 -14.88 -25.85
#